data_dae9a353628efadab3413fc96ee92972
#
_entry.id   dae9a353628efadab3413fc96ee92972
#
_cell.length_a   1.000
_cell.length_b   1.000
_cell.length_c   1.000
_cell.angle_alpha   90.00
_cell.angle_beta   90.00
_cell.angle_gamma   90.00
#
_symmetry.space_group_name_H-M   'P 1'
#
loop_
_entity.id
_entity.type
_entity.pdbx_description
1 polymer ?
#
loop_
_entity_poly.entity_id
_entity_poly.type
_entity_poly.pdbx_seq_one_letter_code
_entity_poly.pdbx_strand_id
1 'polypeptide(L)'
;KVADDGELLLKGDNIMKGYYNNPEATNTDIIDGWFHTGDVGKVDEEGFVFITGRKKEIYVSSSGKNIAPLVIEETMKSIPLISQCFLIGDDKKYCSALFTLDVGVILRDKIGIDINTIPKDPLQQIKMLEDNSYTLSDFTENEDIFNEIEESVNKLNMEFSNPEQIKKFKILPRDFTIDDGELTPTLKIRRKQINENWSKAIQALYVSENVNDG
;
A
#
# COMPACT_ATOMS: atom_id res chain seq x y z
N LYS A 1 -13.35 16.70 -14.94
CA LYS A 1 -12.38 16.50 -16.04
C LYS A 1 -11.04 16.07 -15.49
N VAL A 2 -10.19 15.55 -16.36
CA VAL A 2 -8.78 15.26 -16.04
C VAL A 2 -7.94 16.44 -16.57
N ALA A 3 -7.01 16.94 -15.77
CA ALA A 3 -6.02 17.93 -16.16
C ALA A 3 -4.85 17.30 -16.94
N ASP A 4 -3.99 18.10 -17.54
CA ASP A 4 -2.86 17.63 -18.37
C ASP A 4 -1.84 16.80 -17.55
N ASP A 5 -1.75 17.04 -16.24
CA ASP A 5 -0.91 16.31 -15.30
C ASP A 5 -1.61 15.08 -14.68
N GLY A 6 -2.81 14.76 -15.15
CA GLY A 6 -3.61 13.64 -14.68
C GLY A 6 -4.47 13.91 -13.44
N GLU A 7 -4.45 15.14 -12.89
CA GLU A 7 -5.26 15.48 -11.73
C GLU A 7 -6.75 15.50 -12.07
N LEU A 8 -7.58 14.94 -11.18
CA LEU A 8 -9.03 15.00 -11.29
C LEU A 8 -9.54 16.36 -10.80
N LEU A 9 -10.18 17.09 -11.69
CA LEU A 9 -10.78 18.40 -11.40
C LEU A 9 -12.30 18.28 -11.37
N LEU A 10 -12.92 18.79 -10.30
CA LEU A 10 -14.36 18.76 -10.11
C LEU A 10 -14.98 20.16 -10.20
N LYS A 11 -16.17 20.25 -10.81
CA LYS A 11 -16.95 21.48 -10.88
C LYS A 11 -18.43 21.15 -10.87
N GLY A 12 -19.22 21.88 -10.10
CA GLY A 12 -20.67 21.73 -10.01
C GLY A 12 -21.20 22.30 -8.70
N ASP A 13 -22.52 22.33 -8.56
CA ASP A 13 -23.21 22.89 -7.39
C ASP A 13 -23.01 22.07 -6.11
N ASN A 14 -22.53 20.84 -6.24
CA ASN A 14 -22.15 19.93 -5.15
C ASN A 14 -20.75 20.19 -4.58
N ILE A 15 -19.98 21.09 -5.21
CA ILE A 15 -18.64 21.45 -4.73
C ILE A 15 -18.76 22.51 -3.64
N MET A 16 -17.95 22.35 -2.58
CA MET A 16 -17.90 23.31 -1.47
C MET A 16 -17.59 24.71 -1.96
N LYS A 17 -18.09 25.73 -1.24
CA LYS A 17 -17.75 27.15 -1.50
C LYS A 17 -16.31 27.50 -1.07
N GLY A 18 -15.73 26.72 -0.18
CA GLY A 18 -14.40 26.90 0.36
C GLY A 18 -14.21 26.26 1.74
N TYR A 19 -13.01 26.30 2.24
CA TYR A 19 -12.67 25.82 3.60
C TYR A 19 -13.08 26.86 4.65
N TYR A 20 -13.68 26.40 5.74
CA TYR A 20 -14.11 27.28 6.81
C TYR A 20 -12.92 28.01 7.46
N ASN A 21 -13.00 29.34 7.49
CA ASN A 21 -11.95 30.23 8.00
C ASN A 21 -10.53 30.01 7.41
N ASN A 22 -10.45 29.44 6.21
CA ASN A 22 -9.15 29.21 5.54
C ASN A 22 -9.22 29.66 4.05
N PRO A 23 -9.17 30.97 3.78
CA PRO A 23 -9.24 31.49 2.42
C PRO A 23 -7.99 31.13 1.59
N GLU A 24 -6.83 30.93 2.22
CA GLU A 24 -5.59 30.56 1.55
C GLU A 24 -5.72 29.15 0.93
N ALA A 25 -6.12 28.17 1.71
CA ALA A 25 -6.38 26.82 1.19
C ALA A 25 -7.51 26.82 0.13
N THR A 26 -8.55 27.65 0.33
CA THR A 26 -9.64 27.79 -0.64
C THR A 26 -9.11 28.28 -2.00
N ASN A 27 -8.30 29.33 -2.00
CA ASN A 27 -7.74 29.89 -3.23
C ASN A 27 -6.72 28.97 -3.90
N THR A 28 -6.07 28.10 -3.12
CA THR A 28 -5.14 27.09 -3.63
C THR A 28 -5.88 25.95 -4.33
N ASP A 29 -6.99 25.48 -3.73
CA ASP A 29 -7.66 24.28 -4.17
C ASP A 29 -8.88 24.57 -5.10
N ILE A 30 -9.39 25.80 -5.13
CA ILE A 30 -10.47 26.21 -6.04
C ILE A 30 -9.98 27.30 -6.98
N ILE A 31 -9.64 26.90 -8.21
CA ILE A 31 -9.08 27.80 -9.25
C ILE A 31 -10.06 27.84 -10.42
N ASP A 32 -10.49 29.03 -10.82
CA ASP A 32 -11.45 29.27 -11.94
C ASP A 32 -12.75 28.44 -11.80
N GLY A 33 -13.18 28.22 -10.56
CA GLY A 33 -14.37 27.43 -10.21
C GLY A 33 -14.21 25.92 -10.37
N TRP A 34 -12.97 25.44 -10.55
CA TRP A 34 -12.63 24.03 -10.50
C TRP A 34 -11.96 23.68 -9.17
N PHE A 35 -12.45 22.65 -8.50
CA PHE A 35 -11.82 22.10 -7.32
C PHE A 35 -10.73 21.11 -7.73
N HIS A 36 -9.51 21.41 -7.32
CA HIS A 36 -8.32 20.57 -7.47
C HIS A 36 -8.31 19.53 -6.37
N THR A 37 -8.58 18.26 -6.72
CA THR A 37 -8.77 17.22 -5.72
C THR A 37 -7.47 16.73 -5.09
N GLY A 38 -6.34 16.92 -5.78
CA GLY A 38 -5.07 16.30 -5.47
C GLY A 38 -5.04 14.80 -5.77
N ASP A 39 -6.12 14.25 -6.33
CA ASP A 39 -6.19 12.86 -6.78
C ASP A 39 -5.87 12.79 -8.27
N VAL A 40 -5.08 11.79 -8.67
CA VAL A 40 -4.78 11.48 -10.06
C VAL A 40 -5.66 10.32 -10.50
N GLY A 41 -6.13 10.38 -11.74
CA GLY A 41 -7.03 9.36 -12.24
C GLY A 41 -7.29 9.46 -13.73
N LYS A 42 -8.18 8.59 -14.19
CA LYS A 42 -8.64 8.54 -15.57
C LYS A 42 -10.16 8.44 -15.65
N VAL A 43 -10.70 8.86 -16.76
CA VAL A 43 -12.10 8.66 -17.11
C VAL A 43 -12.13 7.76 -18.34
N ASP A 44 -12.91 6.69 -18.28
CA ASP A 44 -13.06 5.79 -19.42
C ASP A 44 -14.05 6.33 -20.46
N GLU A 45 -14.25 5.57 -21.55
CA GLU A 45 -15.14 5.93 -22.65
C GLU A 45 -16.63 5.97 -22.22
N GLU A 46 -16.99 5.26 -21.15
CA GLU A 46 -18.35 5.21 -20.58
C GLU A 46 -18.58 6.33 -19.57
N GLY A 47 -17.53 7.11 -19.20
CA GLY A 47 -17.58 8.21 -18.25
C GLY A 47 -17.33 7.82 -16.79
N PHE A 48 -16.90 6.58 -16.50
CA PHE A 48 -16.52 6.19 -15.14
C PHE A 48 -15.16 6.77 -14.77
N VAL A 49 -15.08 7.23 -13.53
CA VAL A 49 -13.87 7.84 -12.96
C VAL A 49 -13.12 6.81 -12.14
N PHE A 50 -11.85 6.60 -12.47
CA PHE A 50 -10.93 5.72 -11.76
C PHE A 50 -9.85 6.55 -11.09
N ILE A 51 -9.76 6.50 -9.77
CA ILE A 51 -8.67 7.13 -9.01
C ILE A 51 -7.48 6.17 -9.04
N THR A 52 -6.33 6.65 -9.50
CA THR A 52 -5.10 5.86 -9.60
C THR A 52 -4.06 6.25 -8.57
N GLY A 53 -4.27 7.33 -7.82
CA GLY A 53 -3.39 7.74 -6.74
C GLY A 53 -3.58 9.17 -6.26
N ARG A 54 -2.69 9.58 -5.36
CA ARG A 54 -2.56 10.97 -4.90
C ARG A 54 -1.39 11.63 -5.62
N LYS A 55 -1.60 12.83 -6.16
CA LYS A 55 -0.57 13.59 -6.87
C LYS A 55 0.72 13.77 -6.05
N LYS A 56 0.59 14.01 -4.74
CA LYS A 56 1.71 14.18 -3.80
C LYS A 56 2.38 12.87 -3.39
N GLU A 57 1.79 11.72 -3.73
CA GLU A 57 2.30 10.40 -3.39
C GLU A 57 2.86 9.66 -4.61
N ILE A 58 2.83 10.27 -5.78
CA ILE A 58 3.44 9.71 -6.99
C ILE A 58 4.95 9.76 -6.85
N TYR A 59 5.59 8.63 -7.05
CA TYR A 59 7.04 8.53 -7.12
C TYR A 59 7.53 8.84 -8.52
N VAL A 60 8.70 9.46 -8.62
CA VAL A 60 9.39 9.60 -9.89
C VAL A 60 10.55 8.59 -9.88
N SER A 61 10.45 7.58 -10.76
CA SER A 61 11.53 6.60 -10.90
C SER A 61 12.81 7.23 -11.44
N SER A 62 13.93 6.56 -11.27
CA SER A 62 15.23 7.00 -11.85
C SER A 62 15.19 7.17 -13.37
N SER A 63 14.24 6.53 -14.06
CA SER A 63 13.98 6.69 -15.50
C SER A 63 13.01 7.83 -15.83
N GLY A 64 12.55 8.61 -14.84
CA GLY A 64 11.59 9.70 -15.03
C GLY A 64 10.13 9.24 -15.16
N LYS A 65 9.82 7.95 -14.93
CA LYS A 65 8.44 7.46 -14.98
C LYS A 65 7.72 7.73 -13.66
N ASN A 66 6.50 8.24 -13.76
CA ASN A 66 5.60 8.38 -12.62
C ASN A 66 5.07 7.01 -12.21
N ILE A 67 5.23 6.66 -10.94
CA ILE A 67 4.74 5.43 -10.32
C ILE A 67 3.67 5.81 -9.31
N ALA A 68 2.49 5.23 -9.45
CA ALA A 68 1.36 5.45 -8.56
C ALA A 68 1.30 4.31 -7.51
N PRO A 69 1.75 4.52 -6.27
CA PRO A 69 1.84 3.45 -5.27
C PRO A 69 0.52 2.77 -5.00
N LEU A 70 -0.57 3.54 -4.95
CA LEU A 70 -1.91 3.05 -4.60
C LEU A 70 -2.35 1.88 -5.50
N VAL A 71 -2.12 1.99 -6.82
CA VAL A 71 -2.53 0.93 -7.77
C VAL A 71 -1.77 -0.36 -7.50
N ILE A 72 -0.47 -0.26 -7.27
CA ILE A 72 0.39 -1.42 -7.00
C ILE A 72 0.04 -2.04 -5.65
N GLU A 73 -0.13 -1.21 -4.62
CA GLU A 73 -0.47 -1.65 -3.26
C GLU A 73 -1.81 -2.38 -3.23
N GLU A 74 -2.85 -1.84 -3.88
CA GLU A 74 -4.17 -2.49 -3.94
C GLU A 74 -4.13 -3.78 -4.78
N THR A 75 -3.33 -3.81 -5.86
CA THR A 75 -3.15 -5.05 -6.62
C THR A 75 -2.47 -6.13 -5.79
N MET A 76 -1.42 -5.80 -5.05
CA MET A 76 -0.72 -6.77 -4.18
C MET A 76 -1.60 -7.25 -3.01
N LYS A 77 -2.49 -6.42 -2.49
CA LYS A 77 -3.48 -6.81 -1.48
C LYS A 77 -4.52 -7.81 -1.98
N SER A 78 -4.60 -8.06 -3.28
CA SER A 78 -5.42 -9.15 -3.81
C SER A 78 -4.83 -10.54 -3.51
N ILE A 79 -3.57 -10.64 -3.07
CA ILE A 79 -2.95 -11.87 -2.56
C ILE A 79 -3.58 -12.18 -1.20
N PRO A 80 -4.29 -13.32 -1.03
CA PRO A 80 -5.07 -13.59 0.18
C PRO A 80 -4.30 -13.51 1.49
N LEU A 81 -3.02 -13.91 1.48
CA LEU A 81 -2.16 -13.88 2.66
C LEU A 81 -1.71 -12.47 3.06
N ILE A 82 -1.92 -11.44 2.22
CA ILE A 82 -1.46 -10.09 2.48
C ILE A 82 -2.59 -9.25 3.07
N SER A 83 -2.39 -8.74 4.28
CA SER A 83 -3.27 -7.74 4.93
C SER A 83 -2.99 -6.34 4.39
N GLN A 84 -1.74 -5.89 4.43
CA GLN A 84 -1.33 -4.58 3.97
C GLN A 84 -0.09 -4.68 3.06
N CYS A 85 -0.03 -3.76 2.10
CA CYS A 85 1.13 -3.55 1.25
C CYS A 85 1.57 -2.10 1.36
N PHE A 86 2.85 -1.88 1.59
CA PHE A 86 3.47 -0.56 1.57
C PHE A 86 4.58 -0.53 0.54
N LEU A 87 4.35 0.19 -0.56
CA LEU A 87 5.32 0.33 -1.64
C LEU A 87 6.39 1.36 -1.29
N ILE A 88 7.63 1.04 -1.63
CA ILE A 88 8.81 1.89 -1.48
C ILE A 88 9.44 2.03 -2.86
N GLY A 89 9.63 3.26 -3.34
CA GLY A 89 10.17 3.50 -4.69
C GLY A 89 10.75 4.89 -4.90
N ASP A 90 10.38 5.85 -4.04
CA ASP A 90 10.86 7.22 -4.14
C ASP A 90 12.37 7.29 -3.88
N ASP A 91 13.11 7.91 -4.81
CA ASP A 91 14.58 7.98 -4.80
C ASP A 91 15.29 6.62 -4.68
N LYS A 92 14.64 5.52 -5.13
CA LYS A 92 15.21 4.17 -5.09
C LYS A 92 15.55 3.63 -6.47
N LYS A 93 16.46 2.66 -6.51
CA LYS A 93 16.88 1.99 -7.76
C LYS A 93 15.74 1.18 -8.38
N TYR A 94 14.81 0.68 -7.57
CA TYR A 94 13.66 -0.15 -7.96
C TYR A 94 12.59 -0.09 -6.87
N CYS A 95 11.37 -0.49 -7.22
CA CYS A 95 10.31 -0.64 -6.24
C CYS A 95 10.53 -1.87 -5.35
N SER A 96 10.30 -1.71 -4.06
CA SER A 96 10.23 -2.79 -3.07
C SER A 96 8.95 -2.64 -2.27
N ALA A 97 8.61 -3.66 -1.48
CA ALA A 97 7.43 -3.61 -0.63
C ALA A 97 7.70 -4.13 0.79
N LEU A 98 6.93 -3.61 1.75
CA LEU A 98 6.70 -4.25 3.03
C LEU A 98 5.29 -4.85 2.99
N PHE A 99 5.19 -6.12 3.35
CA PHE A 99 3.92 -6.83 3.47
C PHE A 99 3.63 -7.16 4.92
N THR A 100 2.38 -7.13 5.29
CA THR A 100 1.89 -7.70 6.54
C THR A 100 0.94 -8.86 6.23
N LEU A 101 0.83 -9.83 7.12
CA LEU A 101 0.03 -11.04 6.89
C LEU A 101 -1.40 -10.88 7.44
N ASP A 102 -2.37 -11.44 6.73
CA ASP A 102 -3.75 -11.57 7.17
C ASP A 102 -3.88 -12.79 8.09
N VAL A 103 -4.03 -12.52 9.39
CA VAL A 103 -4.15 -13.57 10.42
C VAL A 103 -5.42 -14.39 10.24
N GLY A 104 -6.51 -13.78 9.78
CA GLY A 104 -7.76 -14.51 9.51
C GLY A 104 -7.58 -15.54 8.40
N VAL A 105 -6.84 -15.20 7.35
CA VAL A 105 -6.50 -16.14 6.26
C VAL A 105 -5.55 -17.22 6.76
N ILE A 106 -4.57 -16.90 7.59
CA ILE A 106 -3.68 -17.89 8.21
C ILE A 106 -4.49 -18.89 9.03
N LEU A 107 -5.37 -18.42 9.90
CA LEU A 107 -6.22 -19.27 10.74
C LEU A 107 -7.06 -20.23 9.88
N ARG A 108 -7.66 -19.72 8.80
CA ARG A 108 -8.50 -20.50 7.91
C ARG A 108 -7.69 -21.49 7.05
N ASP A 109 -6.70 -21.00 6.32
CA ASP A 109 -6.08 -21.74 5.21
C ASP A 109 -4.82 -22.52 5.62
N LYS A 110 -4.13 -22.08 6.67
CA LYS A 110 -2.90 -22.73 7.14
C LYS A 110 -3.12 -23.60 8.39
N ILE A 111 -4.06 -23.20 9.26
CA ILE A 111 -4.36 -23.96 10.48
C ILE A 111 -5.63 -24.80 10.31
N GLY A 112 -6.56 -24.39 9.42
CA GLY A 112 -7.78 -25.14 9.14
C GLY A 112 -8.94 -24.80 10.07
N ILE A 113 -8.96 -23.61 10.66
CA ILE A 113 -10.05 -23.13 11.52
C ILE A 113 -11.28 -22.79 10.67
N ASP A 114 -12.47 -23.19 11.14
CA ASP A 114 -13.73 -22.84 10.47
C ASP A 114 -13.89 -21.30 10.43
N ILE A 115 -14.05 -20.78 9.23
CA ILE A 115 -14.21 -19.33 8.97
C ILE A 115 -15.31 -18.68 9.80
N ASN A 116 -16.38 -19.43 10.11
CA ASN A 116 -17.50 -18.94 10.92
C ASN A 116 -17.14 -18.72 12.39
N THR A 117 -16.02 -19.31 12.85
CA THR A 117 -15.54 -19.18 14.23
C THR A 117 -14.42 -18.15 14.36
N ILE A 118 -13.83 -17.69 13.24
CA ILE A 118 -12.76 -16.70 13.24
C ILE A 118 -13.34 -15.33 13.59
N PRO A 119 -12.84 -14.70 14.67
CA PRO A 119 -13.31 -13.36 15.06
C PRO A 119 -12.93 -12.32 14.00
N LYS A 120 -13.74 -11.25 13.90
CA LYS A 120 -13.43 -10.12 13.00
C LYS A 120 -12.38 -9.17 13.57
N ASP A 121 -12.20 -9.17 14.88
CA ASP A 121 -11.26 -8.31 15.57
C ASP A 121 -9.83 -8.85 15.44
N PRO A 122 -8.86 -8.06 14.94
CA PRO A 122 -7.49 -8.53 14.73
C PRO A 122 -6.78 -9.00 16.00
N LEU A 123 -7.05 -8.37 17.15
CA LEU A 123 -6.43 -8.78 18.43
C LEU A 123 -6.96 -10.14 18.88
N GLN A 124 -8.25 -10.40 18.65
CA GLN A 124 -8.84 -11.69 18.94
C GLN A 124 -8.34 -12.78 17.97
N GLN A 125 -8.05 -12.43 16.73
CA GLN A 125 -7.41 -13.35 15.76
C GLN A 125 -6.00 -13.74 16.22
N ILE A 126 -5.19 -12.78 16.67
CA ILE A 126 -3.85 -13.06 17.23
C ILE A 126 -3.96 -13.99 18.44
N LYS A 127 -4.90 -13.69 19.36
CA LYS A 127 -5.12 -14.58 20.52
C LYS A 127 -5.56 -15.97 20.09
N MET A 128 -6.44 -16.11 19.10
CA MET A 128 -6.85 -17.41 18.56
C MET A 128 -5.67 -18.17 17.95
N LEU A 129 -4.73 -17.47 17.31
CA LEU A 129 -3.49 -18.03 16.79
C LEU A 129 -2.65 -18.63 17.94
N GLU A 130 -2.47 -17.88 19.03
CA GLU A 130 -1.74 -18.30 20.23
C GLU A 130 -2.43 -19.47 20.94
N ASP A 131 -3.77 -19.45 21.06
CA ASP A 131 -4.56 -20.54 21.66
C ASP A 131 -4.41 -21.85 20.85
N ASN A 132 -4.06 -21.77 19.56
CA ASN A 132 -3.72 -22.92 18.72
C ASN A 132 -2.21 -23.25 18.70
N SER A 133 -1.42 -22.66 19.60
CA SER A 133 0.01 -22.92 19.78
C SER A 133 0.89 -22.40 18.62
N TYR A 134 0.44 -21.36 17.94
CA TYR A 134 1.22 -20.65 16.91
C TYR A 134 1.46 -19.20 17.33
N THR A 135 2.55 -18.65 16.82
CA THR A 135 2.83 -17.21 16.85
C THR A 135 2.83 -16.65 15.43
N LEU A 136 2.69 -15.35 15.26
CA LEU A 136 2.74 -14.75 13.93
C LEU A 136 4.14 -14.94 13.29
N SER A 137 5.21 -15.04 14.10
CA SER A 137 6.57 -15.30 13.60
C SER A 137 6.69 -16.66 12.91
N ASP A 138 5.91 -17.67 13.32
CA ASP A 138 5.91 -18.98 12.66
C ASP A 138 5.49 -18.91 11.19
N PHE A 139 4.83 -17.82 10.80
CA PHE A 139 4.39 -17.56 9.42
C PHE A 139 5.21 -16.47 8.73
N THR A 140 5.61 -15.40 9.42
CA THR A 140 6.40 -14.32 8.82
C THR A 140 7.84 -14.71 8.52
N GLU A 141 8.36 -15.73 9.20
CA GLU A 141 9.70 -16.28 9.02
C GLU A 141 9.69 -17.63 8.27
N ASN A 142 8.51 -18.08 7.83
CA ASN A 142 8.33 -19.35 7.14
C ASN A 142 8.67 -19.24 5.66
N GLU A 143 9.57 -20.11 5.19
CA GLU A 143 10.06 -20.12 3.80
C GLU A 143 8.96 -20.50 2.80
N ASP A 144 8.05 -21.42 3.14
CA ASP A 144 6.94 -21.82 2.26
C ASP A 144 5.95 -20.65 2.07
N ILE A 145 5.65 -19.90 3.14
CA ILE A 145 4.82 -18.69 3.08
C ILE A 145 5.48 -17.60 2.24
N PHE A 146 6.79 -17.42 2.42
CA PHE A 146 7.56 -16.47 1.62
C PHE A 146 7.49 -16.82 0.13
N ASN A 147 7.73 -18.08 -0.22
CA ASN A 147 7.71 -18.57 -1.61
C ASN A 147 6.32 -18.44 -2.23
N GLU A 148 5.25 -18.77 -1.51
CA GLU A 148 3.86 -18.61 -1.98
C GLU A 148 3.51 -17.15 -2.31
N ILE A 149 3.96 -16.22 -1.45
CA ILE A 149 3.79 -14.78 -1.69
C ILE A 149 4.66 -14.33 -2.86
N GLU A 150 5.92 -14.80 -2.95
CA GLU A 150 6.84 -14.44 -4.05
C GLU A 150 6.30 -14.88 -5.41
N GLU A 151 5.77 -16.10 -5.52
CA GLU A 151 5.14 -16.58 -6.75
C GLU A 151 3.95 -15.71 -7.15
N SER A 152 3.11 -15.31 -6.17
CA SER A 152 1.96 -14.46 -6.40
C SER A 152 2.37 -13.04 -6.81
N VAL A 153 3.37 -12.46 -6.15
CA VAL A 153 3.95 -11.16 -6.51
C VAL A 153 4.53 -11.18 -7.92
N ASN A 154 5.29 -12.23 -8.26
CA ASN A 154 5.87 -12.38 -9.60
C ASN A 154 4.80 -12.45 -10.69
N LYS A 155 3.69 -13.14 -10.43
CA LYS A 155 2.55 -13.21 -11.34
C LYS A 155 1.88 -11.84 -11.53
N LEU A 156 1.59 -11.12 -10.45
CA LEU A 156 0.96 -9.80 -10.50
C LEU A 156 1.92 -8.74 -11.09
N ASN A 157 3.22 -8.87 -10.88
CA ASN A 157 4.21 -8.00 -11.50
C ASN A 157 4.13 -7.98 -13.03
N MET A 158 3.61 -9.03 -13.67
CA MET A 158 3.45 -9.07 -15.14
C MET A 158 2.43 -8.05 -15.65
N GLU A 159 1.56 -7.54 -14.79
CA GLU A 159 0.58 -6.50 -15.13
C GLU A 159 1.21 -5.09 -15.14
N PHE A 160 2.43 -4.94 -14.59
CA PHE A 160 3.12 -3.68 -14.42
C PHE A 160 4.33 -3.55 -15.33
N SER A 161 4.64 -2.31 -15.70
CA SER A 161 5.89 -2.03 -16.41
C SER A 161 7.10 -2.24 -15.48
N ASN A 162 8.27 -2.52 -16.05
CA ASN A 162 9.48 -2.86 -15.29
C ASN A 162 9.83 -1.89 -14.12
N PRO A 163 9.70 -0.54 -14.26
CA PRO A 163 9.94 0.36 -13.14
C PRO A 163 8.92 0.26 -11.99
N GLU A 164 7.73 -0.23 -12.27
CA GLU A 164 6.62 -0.37 -11.32
C GLU A 164 6.65 -1.71 -10.57
N GLN A 165 7.40 -2.68 -11.08
CA GLN A 165 7.46 -4.02 -10.51
C GLN A 165 8.19 -4.04 -9.17
N ILE A 166 7.63 -4.75 -8.21
CA ILE A 166 8.27 -5.04 -6.93
C ILE A 166 9.42 -6.03 -7.17
N LYS A 167 10.66 -5.61 -6.93
CA LYS A 167 11.85 -6.43 -7.12
C LYS A 167 12.29 -7.15 -5.85
N LYS A 168 11.98 -6.59 -4.69
CA LYS A 168 12.24 -7.19 -3.38
C LYS A 168 11.10 -6.84 -2.44
N PHE A 169 10.82 -7.71 -1.50
CA PHE A 169 9.86 -7.42 -0.42
C PHE A 169 10.34 -8.00 0.90
N LYS A 170 9.71 -7.56 1.98
CA LYS A 170 9.87 -8.12 3.31
C LYS A 170 8.52 -8.28 3.97
N ILE A 171 8.31 -9.44 4.58
CA ILE A 171 7.16 -9.69 5.44
C ILE A 171 7.49 -9.14 6.83
N LEU A 172 6.59 -8.33 7.38
CA LEU A 172 6.76 -7.71 8.69
C LEU A 172 6.21 -8.62 9.80
N PRO A 173 6.77 -8.55 11.00
CA PRO A 173 6.37 -9.40 12.12
C PRO A 173 4.99 -9.06 12.72
N ARG A 174 4.38 -7.95 12.32
CA ARG A 174 3.05 -7.50 12.73
C ARG A 174 2.38 -6.64 11.67
N ASP A 175 1.08 -6.46 11.79
CA ASP A 175 0.34 -5.51 10.95
C ASP A 175 0.62 -4.05 11.33
N PHE A 176 0.28 -3.12 10.45
CA PHE A 176 0.31 -1.69 10.76
C PHE A 176 -0.80 -1.35 11.74
N THR A 177 -0.51 -0.43 12.68
CA THR A 177 -1.45 -0.08 13.74
C THR A 177 -1.73 1.43 13.82
N ILE A 178 -2.87 1.78 14.43
CA ILE A 178 -3.20 3.16 14.77
C ILE A 178 -2.32 3.61 15.94
N ASP A 179 -2.06 2.73 16.90
CA ASP A 179 -1.29 3.05 18.12
C ASP A 179 0.16 3.40 17.82
N ASP A 180 0.79 2.73 16.86
CA ASP A 180 2.13 3.07 16.37
C ASP A 180 2.13 4.24 15.38
N GLY A 181 0.96 4.83 15.14
CA GLY A 181 0.79 5.96 14.25
C GLY A 181 0.92 5.64 12.76
N GLU A 182 0.96 4.37 12.37
CA GLU A 182 1.14 3.90 11.00
C GLU A 182 -0.14 4.00 10.17
N LEU A 183 -1.29 3.93 10.86
CA LEU A 183 -2.61 4.13 10.27
C LEU A 183 -3.29 5.36 10.89
N THR A 184 -4.18 5.99 10.11
CA THR A 184 -5.13 6.95 10.63
C THR A 184 -6.28 6.21 11.33
N PRO A 185 -7.15 6.91 12.15
CA PRO A 185 -8.37 6.32 12.69
C PRO A 185 -9.33 5.76 11.63
N THR A 186 -9.19 6.20 10.36
CA THR A 186 -9.95 5.69 9.22
C THR A 186 -9.17 4.63 8.43
N LEU A 187 -8.16 4.00 9.04
CA LEU A 187 -7.31 2.94 8.50
C LEU A 187 -6.53 3.30 7.21
N LYS A 188 -6.27 4.58 6.99
CA LYS A 188 -5.43 5.02 5.88
C LYS A 188 -3.95 5.00 6.29
N ILE A 189 -3.09 4.50 5.42
CA ILE A 189 -1.64 4.45 5.60
C ILE A 189 -1.04 5.85 5.81
N ARG A 190 -0.18 5.98 6.81
CA ARG A 190 0.63 7.17 7.08
C ARG A 190 2.08 6.91 6.66
N ARG A 191 2.36 7.14 5.38
CA ARG A 191 3.64 6.81 4.73
C ARG A 191 4.86 7.29 5.49
N LYS A 192 4.83 8.52 6.00
CA LYS A 192 5.95 9.08 6.78
C LYS A 192 6.26 8.23 8.01
N GLN A 193 5.23 7.86 8.78
CA GLN A 193 5.40 7.09 10.01
C GLN A 193 5.90 5.68 9.74
N ILE A 194 5.38 5.02 8.70
CA ILE A 194 5.86 3.68 8.30
C ILE A 194 7.33 3.73 7.87
N ASN A 195 7.73 4.74 7.10
CA ASN A 195 9.14 4.92 6.71
C ASN A 195 10.06 5.11 7.93
N GLU A 196 9.60 5.82 8.96
CA GLU A 196 10.36 6.03 10.19
C GLU A 196 10.45 4.73 11.02
N ASN A 197 9.31 4.10 11.30
CA ASN A 197 9.21 2.90 12.14
C ASN A 197 9.98 1.71 11.53
N TRP A 198 9.91 1.55 10.22
CA TRP A 198 10.47 0.41 9.49
C TRP A 198 11.74 0.74 8.70
N SER A 199 12.40 1.86 9.02
CA SER A 199 13.58 2.35 8.30
C SER A 199 14.67 1.30 8.13
N LYS A 200 14.97 0.49 9.16
CA LYS A 200 15.95 -0.59 9.09
C LYS A 200 15.53 -1.72 8.14
N ALA A 201 14.25 -2.10 8.17
CA ALA A 201 13.70 -3.11 7.28
C ALA A 201 13.75 -2.64 5.82
N ILE A 202 13.41 -1.37 5.58
CA ILE A 202 13.47 -0.72 4.26
C ILE A 202 14.93 -0.66 3.76
N GLN A 203 15.88 -0.23 4.59
CA GLN A 203 17.28 -0.19 4.22
C GLN A 203 17.82 -1.55 3.82
N ALA A 204 17.45 -2.61 4.53
CA ALA A 204 17.88 -3.98 4.23
C ALA A 204 17.47 -4.45 2.83
N LEU A 205 16.35 -3.95 2.27
CA LEU A 205 15.90 -4.29 0.91
C LEU A 205 16.83 -3.74 -0.18
N TYR A 206 17.63 -2.71 0.13
CA TYR A 206 18.51 -2.02 -0.82
C TYR A 206 20.02 -2.24 -0.57
N VAL A 207 20.36 -2.94 0.51
CA VAL A 207 21.75 -3.37 0.72
C VAL A 207 22.06 -4.42 -0.34
N SER A 208 23.02 -4.14 -1.22
CA SER A 208 23.58 -5.12 -2.13
C SER A 208 24.26 -6.19 -1.27
N GLU A 209 23.93 -7.46 -1.43
CA GLU A 209 24.83 -8.53 -1.04
C GLU A 209 26.11 -8.29 -1.85
N ASN A 210 27.16 -7.83 -1.18
CA ASN A 210 28.49 -7.87 -1.74
C ASN A 210 28.83 -9.36 -1.87
N VAL A 211 28.44 -9.96 -2.98
CA VAL A 211 28.99 -11.23 -3.41
C VAL A 211 30.47 -10.95 -3.64
N ASN A 212 31.31 -11.51 -2.79
CA ASN A 212 32.74 -11.62 -3.00
C ASN A 212 32.96 -12.35 -4.32
N ASP A 213 33.22 -11.59 -5.40
CA ASP A 213 33.98 -12.09 -6.52
C ASP A 213 35.44 -12.04 -6.11
N GLY A 214 35.93 -13.17 -5.60
CA GLY A 214 37.29 -13.49 -5.36
C GLY A 214 37.73 -14.56 -6.35
#